data_b7c0b5c05bbcecb6f5ad541d57674e82
#
_entry.id   b7c0b5c05bbcecb6f5ad541d57674e82
#
_cell.length_a   1.000
_cell.length_b   1.000
_cell.length_c   1.000
_cell.angle_alpha   90.00
_cell.angle_beta   90.00
_cell.angle_gamma   90.00
#
_symmetry.space_group_name_H-M   'P 1'
#
loop_
_entity.id
_entity.type
_entity.pdbx_description
1 polymer ?
#
loop_
_entity_poly.entity_id
_entity_poly.type
_entity_poly.pdbx_seq_one_letter_code
_entity_poly.pdbx_strand_id
1 'polypeptide(L)'
;MTVLEAIQKSAEFLAKKGVESPRLQTELLLAHLLKLPRMKLYLNFERTLTPAEVDGLREFIKRRGQREPLQHITGSTSFCGFEIAVNRHALVPRPETELLAELGWEFLARLSAELERRPPARREGGELQEPAGPEAGAPIALDFGTGTGCIAIALAAKCPSVKIIATDVSPDALALAKQNAGRHNAAERIEFVQSDGFAALENRWGERPREPGGNAVADGSPGVSPHQFDLIISNPPYIPSAEIATLQSEVRDFDPRAALDGGADGLDFYRKLAMAAKPFLKPGGKIMLEFGAGQAEAIGKIFEAEKWIVEAVKEDYSQRERFLIAKSSSSSSS
;
A
#
# COMPACT_ATOMS: atom_id res chain seq x y z
N MET A 1 20.37 25.48 27.42
CA MET A 1 19.06 24.79 27.52
C MET A 1 19.35 23.30 27.52
N THR A 2 18.93 22.58 28.55
CA THR A 2 19.08 21.13 28.62
C THR A 2 18.08 20.40 27.74
N VAL A 3 18.31 19.12 27.48
CA VAL A 3 17.38 18.24 26.77
C VAL A 3 15.99 18.25 27.44
N LEU A 4 15.95 18.14 28.77
CA LEU A 4 14.69 18.14 29.53
C LEU A 4 13.94 19.48 29.39
N GLU A 5 14.63 20.60 29.55
CA GLU A 5 14.04 21.92 29.36
C GLU A 5 13.49 22.14 27.94
N ALA A 6 14.22 21.63 26.93
CA ALA A 6 13.80 21.70 25.54
C ALA A 6 12.52 20.92 25.30
N ILE A 7 12.43 19.68 25.84
CA ILE A 7 11.24 18.84 25.75
C ILE A 7 10.05 19.55 26.42
N GLN A 8 10.21 20.05 27.64
CA GLN A 8 9.12 20.69 28.39
C GLN A 8 8.57 21.92 27.66
N LYS A 9 9.43 22.88 27.29
CA LYS A 9 9.03 24.11 26.60
C LYS A 9 8.38 23.84 25.25
N SER A 10 8.93 22.90 24.49
CA SER A 10 8.39 22.54 23.18
C SER A 10 7.05 21.83 23.29
N ALA A 11 6.90 20.92 24.27
CA ALA A 11 5.64 20.22 24.52
C ALA A 11 4.54 21.20 24.94
N GLU A 12 4.83 22.18 25.80
CA GLU A 12 3.88 23.24 26.18
C GLU A 12 3.44 24.07 24.97
N PHE A 13 4.38 24.43 24.10
CA PHE A 13 4.05 25.14 22.86
C PHE A 13 3.15 24.32 21.93
N LEU A 14 3.48 23.04 21.68
CA LEU A 14 2.70 22.16 20.83
C LEU A 14 1.30 21.87 21.42
N ALA A 15 1.19 21.76 22.75
CA ALA A 15 -0.10 21.62 23.43
C ALA A 15 -1.02 22.83 23.16
N LYS A 16 -0.48 24.06 23.25
CA LYS A 16 -1.22 25.30 22.91
C LYS A 16 -1.64 25.36 21.44
N LYS A 17 -0.97 24.63 20.57
CA LYS A 17 -1.31 24.48 19.13
C LYS A 17 -2.29 23.33 18.85
N GLY A 18 -2.78 22.65 19.88
CA GLY A 18 -3.72 21.53 19.74
C GLY A 18 -3.11 20.26 19.17
N VAL A 19 -1.78 20.09 19.25
CA VAL A 19 -1.10 18.89 18.82
C VAL A 19 -1.32 17.79 19.85
N GLU A 20 -1.79 16.64 19.42
CA GLU A 20 -2.00 15.47 20.28
C GLU A 20 -0.66 14.90 20.76
N SER A 21 -0.64 14.34 22.00
CA SER A 21 0.55 13.76 22.61
C SER A 21 1.81 14.63 22.46
N PRO A 22 1.77 15.94 22.83
CA PRO A 22 2.78 16.92 22.47
C PRO A 22 4.17 16.59 23.01
N ARG A 23 4.25 15.98 24.19
CA ARG A 23 5.52 15.53 24.77
C ARG A 23 6.16 14.41 23.95
N LEU A 24 5.38 13.39 23.58
CA LEU A 24 5.87 12.29 22.76
C LEU A 24 6.37 12.79 21.40
N GLN A 25 5.61 13.67 20.77
CA GLN A 25 6.01 14.23 19.47
C GLN A 25 7.28 15.08 19.57
N THR A 26 7.43 15.88 20.63
CA THR A 26 8.67 16.62 20.89
C THR A 26 9.85 15.66 21.09
N GLU A 27 9.68 14.61 21.88
CA GLU A 27 10.71 13.61 22.11
C GLU A 27 11.15 12.93 20.80
N LEU A 28 10.19 12.58 19.92
CA LEU A 28 10.49 11.99 18.62
C LEU A 28 11.25 12.95 17.69
N LEU A 29 10.84 14.23 17.63
CA LEU A 29 11.53 15.24 16.83
C LEU A 29 12.95 15.49 17.34
N LEU A 30 13.12 15.57 18.67
CA LEU A 30 14.43 15.77 19.26
C LEU A 30 15.34 14.54 19.08
N ALA A 31 14.79 13.35 19.23
CA ALA A 31 15.50 12.10 18.98
C ALA A 31 15.99 12.01 17.52
N HIS A 32 15.13 12.38 16.57
CA HIS A 32 15.48 12.46 15.14
C HIS A 32 16.62 13.46 14.90
N LEU A 33 16.50 14.68 15.46
CA LEU A 33 17.51 15.73 15.32
C LEU A 33 18.87 15.29 15.86
N LEU A 34 18.87 14.65 17.04
CA LEU A 34 20.09 14.19 17.72
C LEU A 34 20.61 12.84 17.16
N LYS A 35 19.90 12.21 16.23
CA LYS A 35 20.20 10.87 15.68
C LYS A 35 20.34 9.81 16.78
N LEU A 36 19.46 9.85 17.77
CA LEU A 36 19.44 8.96 18.92
C LEU A 36 18.09 8.21 18.99
N PRO A 37 18.07 6.95 19.44
CA PRO A 37 16.83 6.32 19.85
C PRO A 37 16.13 7.14 20.95
N ARG A 38 14.80 7.31 20.86
CA ARG A 38 14.02 8.11 21.83
C ARG A 38 14.35 7.77 23.29
N MET A 39 14.51 6.49 23.63
CA MET A 39 14.84 6.07 25.00
C MET A 39 16.18 6.62 25.50
N LYS A 40 17.11 6.91 24.60
CA LYS A 40 18.40 7.52 24.98
C LYS A 40 18.26 8.98 25.44
N LEU A 41 17.17 9.67 25.10
CA LEU A 41 16.94 11.03 25.62
C LEU A 41 16.82 11.03 27.15
N TYR A 42 16.19 9.99 27.73
CA TYR A 42 16.01 9.86 29.19
C TYR A 42 17.33 9.73 29.95
N LEU A 43 18.35 9.19 29.30
CA LEU A 43 19.71 9.09 29.86
C LEU A 43 20.53 10.38 29.66
N ASN A 44 20.00 11.35 28.93
CA ASN A 44 20.70 12.56 28.54
C ASN A 44 19.92 13.84 28.93
N PHE A 45 19.01 13.80 29.90
CA PHE A 45 18.18 14.93 30.29
C PHE A 45 19.00 16.16 30.73
N GLU A 46 20.12 15.95 31.39
CA GLU A 46 21.03 17.01 31.86
C GLU A 46 21.97 17.55 30.75
N ARG A 47 22.05 16.86 29.60
CA ARG A 47 22.88 17.28 28.47
C ARG A 47 22.41 18.63 27.96
N THR A 48 23.34 19.58 27.85
CA THR A 48 23.08 20.88 27.22
C THR A 48 23.11 20.74 25.71
N LEU A 49 22.07 21.24 25.05
CA LEU A 49 21.98 21.32 23.59
C LEU A 49 22.90 22.42 23.06
N THR A 50 23.57 22.17 21.95
CA THR A 50 24.33 23.18 21.21
C THR A 50 23.39 24.22 20.58
N PRO A 51 23.87 25.40 20.20
CA PRO A 51 23.05 26.39 19.50
C PRO A 51 22.39 25.84 18.22
N ALA A 52 23.14 25.08 17.42
CA ALA A 52 22.63 24.45 16.20
C ALA A 52 21.51 23.42 16.47
N GLU A 53 21.62 22.62 17.53
CA GLU A 53 20.57 21.69 17.95
C GLU A 53 19.32 22.41 18.45
N VAL A 54 19.50 23.54 19.15
CA VAL A 54 18.37 24.38 19.60
C VAL A 54 17.63 24.97 18.40
N ASP A 55 18.36 25.49 17.42
CA ASP A 55 17.77 26.10 16.23
C ASP A 55 17.09 25.05 15.33
N GLY A 56 17.70 23.88 15.16
CA GLY A 56 17.10 22.75 14.46
C GLY A 56 15.80 22.28 15.11
N LEU A 57 15.80 22.13 16.45
CA LEU A 57 14.58 21.78 17.18
C LEU A 57 13.50 22.86 17.04
N ARG A 58 13.89 24.14 17.12
CA ARG A 58 12.95 25.25 16.95
C ARG A 58 12.25 25.21 15.59
N GLU A 59 12.98 24.91 14.53
CA GLU A 59 12.39 24.78 13.20
C GLU A 59 11.42 23.59 13.12
N PHE A 60 11.77 22.43 13.65
CA PHE A 60 10.88 21.28 13.71
C PHE A 60 9.60 21.56 14.50
N ILE A 61 9.75 22.19 15.69
CA ILE A 61 8.61 22.55 16.55
C ILE A 61 7.71 23.60 15.90
N LYS A 62 8.28 24.54 15.15
CA LYS A 62 7.52 25.54 14.39
C LYS A 62 6.67 24.84 13.30
N ARG A 63 7.27 23.98 12.49
CA ARG A 63 6.56 23.19 11.47
C ARG A 63 5.47 22.32 12.10
N ARG A 64 5.78 21.60 13.17
CA ARG A 64 4.78 20.77 13.87
C ARG A 64 3.66 21.61 14.49
N GLY A 65 3.96 22.79 14.99
CA GLY A 65 2.97 23.77 15.50
C GLY A 65 2.07 24.34 14.40
N GLN A 66 2.46 24.24 13.14
CA GLN A 66 1.64 24.52 11.96
C GLN A 66 0.83 23.29 11.51
N ARG A 67 0.80 22.25 12.32
CA ARG A 67 0.10 20.96 12.08
C ARG A 67 0.71 20.12 10.97
N GLU A 68 1.94 20.41 10.52
CA GLU A 68 2.65 19.51 9.60
C GLU A 68 2.86 18.14 10.27
N PRO A 69 2.54 17.01 9.59
CA PRO A 69 2.72 15.66 10.15
C PRO A 69 4.14 15.43 10.64
N LEU A 70 4.29 14.77 11.79
CA LEU A 70 5.58 14.37 12.33
C LEU A 70 6.44 13.67 11.26
N GLN A 71 5.83 12.74 10.53
CA GLN A 71 6.49 11.94 9.52
C GLN A 71 7.00 12.77 8.33
N HIS A 72 6.30 13.85 7.95
CA HIS A 72 6.80 14.77 6.93
C HIS A 72 7.99 15.60 7.43
N ILE A 73 8.03 15.92 8.73
CA ILE A 73 9.16 16.66 9.35
C ILE A 73 10.39 15.76 9.46
N THR A 74 10.20 14.49 9.83
CA THR A 74 11.29 13.51 9.96
C THR A 74 11.66 12.87 8.61
N GLY A 75 10.79 12.95 7.60
CA GLY A 75 11.00 12.44 6.26
C GLY A 75 10.76 10.94 6.10
N SER A 76 10.37 10.21 7.16
CA SER A 76 10.11 8.78 7.11
C SER A 76 9.13 8.31 8.18
N THR A 77 8.60 7.10 7.98
CA THR A 77 7.82 6.33 8.97
C THR A 77 8.19 4.86 8.89
N SER A 78 7.92 4.11 9.96
CA SER A 78 8.04 2.65 9.95
C SER A 78 6.78 2.02 9.38
N PHE A 79 6.94 0.98 8.55
CA PHE A 79 5.85 0.14 8.05
C PHE A 79 6.34 -1.30 7.91
N CYS A 80 5.72 -2.25 8.59
CA CYS A 80 6.13 -3.67 8.64
C CYS A 80 7.62 -3.88 8.96
N GLY A 81 8.22 -2.97 9.75
CA GLY A 81 9.64 -2.98 10.11
C GLY A 81 10.57 -2.34 9.06
N PHE A 82 10.04 -1.80 7.97
CA PHE A 82 10.79 -1.04 6.96
C PHE A 82 10.69 0.46 7.21
N GLU A 83 11.79 1.19 7.01
CA GLU A 83 11.77 2.65 7.04
C GLU A 83 11.34 3.20 5.68
N ILE A 84 10.11 3.68 5.59
CA ILE A 84 9.49 4.20 4.36
C ILE A 84 9.61 5.73 4.35
N ALA A 85 10.29 6.28 3.34
CA ALA A 85 10.30 7.72 3.11
C ALA A 85 8.90 8.22 2.76
N VAL A 86 8.54 9.37 3.30
CA VAL A 86 7.24 10.00 3.11
C VAL A 86 7.39 11.47 2.74
N ASN A 87 6.45 11.97 1.96
CA ASN A 87 6.32 13.36 1.59
C ASN A 87 4.86 13.67 1.22
N ARG A 88 4.58 14.90 0.78
CA ARG A 88 3.22 15.35 0.41
C ARG A 88 2.59 14.70 -0.82
N HIS A 89 3.29 13.81 -1.53
CA HIS A 89 2.81 13.22 -2.79
C HIS A 89 2.09 11.89 -2.58
N ALA A 90 2.16 11.30 -1.39
CA ALA A 90 1.49 10.07 -1.05
C ALA A 90 0.98 10.08 0.39
N LEU A 91 -0.08 9.32 0.67
CA LEU A 91 -0.59 9.13 2.03
C LEU A 91 0.52 8.58 2.93
N VAL A 92 0.65 9.15 4.13
CA VAL A 92 1.54 8.58 5.15
C VAL A 92 1.02 7.19 5.53
N PRO A 93 1.83 6.12 5.42
CA PRO A 93 1.42 4.76 5.78
C PRO A 93 0.80 4.70 7.18
N ARG A 94 -0.34 4.02 7.30
CA ARG A 94 -1.07 3.88 8.56
C ARG A 94 -0.76 2.53 9.20
N PRO A 95 -0.71 2.44 10.55
CA PRO A 95 -0.45 1.17 11.25
C PRO A 95 -1.45 0.07 10.90
N GLU A 96 -2.71 0.42 10.68
CA GLU A 96 -3.76 -0.53 10.31
C GLU A 96 -3.47 -1.22 8.98
N THR A 97 -2.89 -0.49 8.01
CA THR A 97 -2.53 -1.02 6.69
C THR A 97 -1.43 -2.11 6.77
N GLU A 98 -0.66 -2.18 7.87
CA GLU A 98 0.30 -3.28 8.10
C GLU A 98 -0.41 -4.64 8.13
N LEU A 99 -1.62 -4.71 8.73
CA LEU A 99 -2.41 -5.95 8.75
C LEU A 99 -2.90 -6.36 7.36
N LEU A 100 -3.27 -5.39 6.51
CA LEU A 100 -3.61 -5.68 5.12
C LEU A 100 -2.43 -6.31 4.39
N ALA A 101 -1.23 -5.73 4.53
CA ALA A 101 -0.01 -6.30 3.96
C ALA A 101 0.28 -7.69 4.51
N GLU A 102 0.05 -7.93 5.81
CA GLU A 102 0.21 -9.23 6.46
C GLU A 102 -0.71 -10.29 5.86
N LEU A 103 -2.00 -10.01 5.74
CA LEU A 103 -2.96 -10.87 5.07
C LEU A 103 -2.52 -11.21 3.64
N GLY A 104 -1.98 -10.22 2.92
CA GLY A 104 -1.46 -10.37 1.56
C GLY A 104 -0.28 -11.33 1.49
N TRP A 105 0.78 -11.13 2.29
CA TRP A 105 1.95 -12.01 2.22
C TRP A 105 1.68 -13.41 2.76
N GLU A 106 0.83 -13.59 3.76
CA GLU A 106 0.41 -14.92 4.23
C GLU A 106 -0.31 -15.71 3.14
N PHE A 107 -1.20 -15.05 2.38
CA PHE A 107 -1.87 -15.69 1.26
C PHE A 107 -0.87 -16.08 0.17
N LEU A 108 0.01 -15.16 -0.25
CA LEU A 108 1.02 -15.40 -1.29
C LEU A 108 2.04 -16.46 -0.89
N ALA A 109 2.48 -16.48 0.37
CA ALA A 109 3.41 -17.50 0.87
C ALA A 109 2.79 -18.90 0.84
N ARG A 110 1.52 -19.03 1.24
CA ARG A 110 0.78 -20.32 1.14
C ARG A 110 0.66 -20.76 -0.31
N LEU A 111 0.31 -19.85 -1.21
CA LEU A 111 0.19 -20.15 -2.64
C LEU A 111 1.53 -20.56 -3.24
N SER A 112 2.63 -19.88 -2.90
CA SER A 112 3.97 -20.29 -3.36
C SER A 112 4.31 -21.70 -2.91
N ALA A 113 4.07 -22.04 -1.65
CA ALA A 113 4.31 -23.38 -1.11
C ALA A 113 3.41 -24.46 -1.75
N GLU A 114 2.21 -24.12 -2.20
CA GLU A 114 1.32 -25.03 -2.95
C GLU A 114 1.82 -25.25 -4.37
N LEU A 115 2.30 -24.20 -5.04
CA LEU A 115 2.84 -24.28 -6.40
C LEU A 115 4.13 -25.10 -6.43
N GLU A 116 5.02 -24.96 -5.46
CA GLU A 116 6.25 -25.74 -5.33
C GLU A 116 5.97 -27.26 -5.13
N ARG A 117 4.86 -27.62 -4.49
CA ARG A 117 4.45 -29.00 -4.25
C ARG A 117 3.76 -29.66 -5.44
N ARG A 118 3.36 -28.92 -6.48
CA ARG A 118 2.72 -29.50 -7.67
C ARG A 118 3.73 -30.33 -8.47
N PRO A 119 3.41 -31.60 -8.81
CA PRO A 119 4.27 -32.38 -9.66
C PRO A 119 4.37 -31.74 -11.06
N PRO A 120 5.51 -31.86 -11.77
CA PRO A 120 5.65 -31.36 -13.12
C PRO A 120 4.55 -31.92 -14.02
N ALA A 121 3.97 -31.03 -14.85
CA ALA A 121 2.94 -31.47 -15.82
C ALA A 121 3.52 -32.48 -16.80
N ARG A 122 2.75 -33.53 -17.13
CA ARG A 122 3.11 -34.47 -18.21
C ARG A 122 2.53 -33.96 -19.53
N ARG A 123 3.34 -33.98 -20.60
CA ARG A 123 2.83 -33.82 -21.97
C ARG A 123 1.98 -35.01 -22.34
N GLU A 124 0.99 -34.84 -23.22
CA GLU A 124 0.34 -35.93 -23.92
C GLU A 124 1.43 -36.71 -24.69
N GLY A 125 1.76 -37.91 -24.23
CA GLY A 125 2.88 -38.72 -24.73
C GLY A 125 3.86 -39.21 -23.67
N GLY A 126 3.69 -38.80 -22.39
CA GLY A 126 4.41 -39.40 -21.25
C GLY A 126 5.76 -38.77 -20.90
N GLU A 127 6.29 -37.84 -21.71
CA GLU A 127 7.50 -37.10 -21.39
C GLU A 127 7.23 -36.07 -20.31
N LEU A 128 8.12 -35.99 -19.29
CA LEU A 128 8.11 -34.94 -18.30
C LEU A 128 8.38 -33.61 -19.00
N GLN A 129 7.47 -32.66 -18.84
CA GLN A 129 7.74 -31.32 -19.26
C GLN A 129 8.84 -30.77 -18.33
N GLU A 130 9.99 -30.37 -18.89
CA GLU A 130 10.96 -29.60 -18.09
C GLU A 130 10.22 -28.48 -17.36
N PRO A 131 10.45 -28.30 -16.07
CA PRO A 131 9.83 -27.18 -15.37
C PRO A 131 10.17 -25.94 -16.18
N ALA A 132 9.14 -25.26 -16.69
CA ALA A 132 9.31 -23.94 -17.24
C ALA A 132 10.13 -23.17 -16.19
N GLY A 133 11.22 -22.49 -16.62
CA GLY A 133 12.26 -21.98 -15.72
C GLY A 133 11.73 -21.33 -14.45
N PRO A 134 12.54 -21.01 -13.46
CA PRO A 134 12.15 -20.64 -12.10
C PRO A 134 11.14 -19.49 -12.01
N GLU A 135 10.85 -18.87 -13.13
CA GLU A 135 9.82 -17.80 -13.22
C GLU A 135 8.42 -18.31 -13.65
N ALA A 136 8.31 -19.51 -14.20
CA ALA A 136 7.02 -20.03 -14.65
C ALA A 136 6.27 -20.66 -13.48
N GLY A 137 5.44 -19.89 -12.83
CA GLY A 137 4.62 -20.31 -11.69
C GLY A 137 4.74 -19.43 -10.44
N ALA A 138 5.63 -18.43 -10.45
CA ALA A 138 5.68 -17.47 -9.34
C ALA A 138 4.35 -16.73 -9.20
N PRO A 139 3.82 -16.54 -7.98
CA PRO A 139 2.64 -15.73 -7.78
C PRO A 139 2.87 -14.28 -8.22
N ILE A 140 1.81 -13.64 -8.72
CA ILE A 140 1.83 -12.25 -9.17
C ILE A 140 0.80 -11.47 -8.36
N ALA A 141 1.23 -10.37 -7.75
CA ALA A 141 0.36 -9.46 -7.02
C ALA A 141 0.28 -8.08 -7.67
N LEU A 142 -0.89 -7.47 -7.58
CA LEU A 142 -1.13 -6.07 -7.93
C LEU A 142 -1.34 -5.26 -6.65
N ASP A 143 -0.47 -4.29 -6.38
CA ASP A 143 -0.69 -3.23 -5.39
C ASP A 143 -1.34 -2.03 -6.11
N PHE A 144 -2.64 -1.89 -5.92
CA PHE A 144 -3.46 -0.90 -6.62
C PHE A 144 -3.57 0.39 -5.80
N GLY A 145 -3.06 1.51 -6.33
CA GLY A 145 -2.93 2.77 -5.59
C GLY A 145 -1.78 2.70 -4.58
N THR A 146 -0.58 2.36 -5.05
CA THR A 146 0.57 2.00 -4.20
C THR A 146 1.09 3.11 -3.29
N GLY A 147 0.83 4.38 -3.62
CA GLY A 147 1.25 5.54 -2.83
C GLY A 147 2.77 5.56 -2.59
N THR A 148 3.17 5.36 -1.34
CA THR A 148 4.60 5.29 -0.96
C THR A 148 5.30 3.99 -1.36
N GLY A 149 4.56 2.99 -1.87
CA GLY A 149 5.08 1.65 -2.17
C GLY A 149 5.13 0.72 -0.95
N CYS A 150 4.61 1.12 0.20
CA CYS A 150 4.81 0.41 1.46
C CYS A 150 4.25 -1.02 1.44
N ILE A 151 3.05 -1.24 0.86
CA ILE A 151 2.46 -2.59 0.71
C ILE A 151 3.31 -3.42 -0.26
N ALA A 152 3.60 -2.91 -1.47
CA ALA A 152 4.41 -3.61 -2.46
C ALA A 152 5.78 -4.02 -1.90
N ILE A 153 6.45 -3.13 -1.16
CA ILE A 153 7.75 -3.40 -0.54
C ILE A 153 7.64 -4.49 0.52
N ALA A 154 6.61 -4.43 1.38
CA ALA A 154 6.38 -5.44 2.40
C ALA A 154 6.15 -6.83 1.77
N LEU A 155 5.29 -6.92 0.74
CA LEU A 155 5.05 -8.16 -0.01
C LEU A 155 6.34 -8.67 -0.65
N ALA A 156 7.10 -7.81 -1.33
CA ALA A 156 8.35 -8.19 -1.97
C ALA A 156 9.38 -8.73 -0.97
N ALA A 157 9.48 -8.13 0.20
CA ALA A 157 10.44 -8.53 1.23
C ALA A 157 10.04 -9.84 1.93
N LYS A 158 8.73 -10.04 2.18
CA LYS A 158 8.22 -11.23 2.88
C LYS A 158 8.02 -12.43 1.97
N CYS A 159 7.81 -12.22 0.66
CA CYS A 159 7.60 -13.26 -0.34
C CYS A 159 8.61 -13.13 -1.49
N PRO A 160 9.83 -13.65 -1.36
CA PRO A 160 10.91 -13.44 -2.34
C PRO A 160 10.61 -13.96 -3.75
N SER A 161 9.75 -14.97 -3.91
CA SER A 161 9.36 -15.54 -5.19
C SER A 161 8.26 -14.74 -5.92
N VAL A 162 7.60 -13.81 -5.25
CA VAL A 162 6.44 -13.06 -5.79
C VAL A 162 6.91 -11.94 -6.71
N LYS A 163 6.27 -11.79 -7.87
CA LYS A 163 6.37 -10.62 -8.74
C LYS A 163 5.25 -9.64 -8.37
N ILE A 164 5.56 -8.36 -8.31
CA ILE A 164 4.60 -7.34 -7.93
C ILE A 164 4.49 -6.29 -9.02
N ILE A 165 3.27 -5.93 -9.36
CA ILE A 165 2.96 -4.75 -10.13
C ILE A 165 2.36 -3.74 -9.17
N ALA A 166 2.90 -2.54 -9.13
CA ALA A 166 2.45 -1.45 -8.27
C ALA A 166 1.95 -0.30 -9.14
N THR A 167 0.67 0.05 -9.01
CA THR A 167 0.05 1.11 -9.82
C THR A 167 -0.30 2.31 -8.99
N ASP A 168 -0.20 3.49 -9.57
CA ASP A 168 -0.73 4.74 -9.01
C ASP A 168 -1.05 5.71 -10.15
N VAL A 169 -2.02 6.59 -9.95
CA VAL A 169 -2.33 7.66 -10.90
C VAL A 169 -1.29 8.77 -10.85
N SER A 170 -0.66 8.99 -9.69
CA SER A 170 0.30 10.04 -9.43
C SER A 170 1.73 9.61 -9.82
N PRO A 171 2.36 10.30 -10.78
CA PRO A 171 3.77 10.03 -11.12
C PRO A 171 4.71 10.36 -9.96
N ASP A 172 4.36 11.34 -9.11
CA ASP A 172 5.16 11.73 -7.95
C ASP A 172 5.10 10.67 -6.83
N ALA A 173 3.94 10.05 -6.62
CA ALA A 173 3.80 8.91 -5.72
C ALA A 173 4.64 7.72 -6.22
N LEU A 174 4.59 7.40 -7.52
CA LEU A 174 5.42 6.36 -8.11
C LEU A 174 6.91 6.65 -8.01
N ALA A 175 7.33 7.90 -8.16
CA ALA A 175 8.73 8.28 -7.96
C ALA A 175 9.19 8.02 -6.52
N LEU A 176 8.35 8.36 -5.54
CA LEU A 176 8.59 8.07 -4.12
C LEU A 176 8.62 6.56 -3.85
N ALA A 177 7.67 5.80 -4.40
CA ALA A 177 7.61 4.35 -4.26
C ALA A 177 8.85 3.66 -4.84
N LYS A 178 9.32 4.09 -6.01
CA LYS A 178 10.58 3.61 -6.62
C LYS A 178 11.79 3.90 -5.74
N GLN A 179 11.86 5.10 -5.16
CA GLN A 179 12.93 5.47 -4.23
C GLN A 179 12.91 4.55 -2.99
N ASN A 180 11.74 4.30 -2.42
CA ASN A 180 11.57 3.40 -1.28
C ASN A 180 11.95 1.97 -1.63
N ALA A 181 11.50 1.44 -2.77
CA ALA A 181 11.85 0.09 -3.22
C ALA A 181 13.37 -0.08 -3.41
N GLY A 182 14.06 0.93 -3.96
CA GLY A 182 15.52 0.93 -4.08
C GLY A 182 16.23 0.86 -2.75
N ARG A 183 15.74 1.56 -1.71
CA ARG A 183 16.32 1.52 -0.36
C ARG A 183 16.22 0.13 0.30
N HIS A 184 15.23 -0.66 -0.08
CA HIS A 184 14.94 -1.97 0.52
C HIS A 184 15.28 -3.15 -0.40
N ASN A 185 16.06 -2.93 -1.47
CA ASN A 185 16.46 -3.98 -2.44
C ASN A 185 15.25 -4.72 -3.03
N ALA A 186 14.12 -4.03 -3.20
CA ALA A 186 12.89 -4.59 -3.73
C ALA A 186 12.62 -4.16 -5.19
N ALA A 187 13.42 -3.23 -5.74
CA ALA A 187 13.15 -2.58 -7.03
C ALA A 187 13.08 -3.56 -8.21
N GLU A 188 13.89 -4.64 -8.21
CA GLU A 188 13.91 -5.63 -9.29
C GLU A 188 12.66 -6.54 -9.32
N ARG A 189 11.91 -6.58 -8.21
CA ARG A 189 10.72 -7.44 -8.06
C ARG A 189 9.41 -6.66 -8.14
N ILE A 190 9.49 -5.32 -8.21
CA ILE A 190 8.32 -4.45 -8.27
C ILE A 190 8.37 -3.66 -9.57
N GLU A 191 7.37 -3.90 -10.42
CA GLU A 191 7.15 -3.09 -11.61
C GLU A 191 6.19 -1.96 -11.30
N PHE A 192 6.62 -0.72 -11.51
CA PHE A 192 5.83 0.49 -11.24
C PHE A 192 5.19 1.01 -12.52
N VAL A 193 3.87 1.09 -12.53
CA VAL A 193 3.07 1.48 -13.71
C VAL A 193 2.15 2.66 -13.36
N GLN A 194 2.26 3.76 -14.08
CA GLN A 194 1.30 4.84 -13.95
C GLN A 194 -0.01 4.42 -14.63
N SER A 195 -1.11 4.42 -13.86
CA SER A 195 -2.42 4.01 -14.35
C SER A 195 -3.55 4.72 -13.61
N ASP A 196 -4.54 5.17 -14.36
CA ASP A 196 -5.85 5.50 -13.79
C ASP A 196 -6.70 4.23 -13.81
N GLY A 197 -6.92 3.66 -12.64
CA GLY A 197 -7.57 2.35 -12.52
C GLY A 197 -6.78 1.25 -13.21
N PHE A 198 -7.45 0.43 -14.01
CA PHE A 198 -6.87 -0.68 -14.77
C PHE A 198 -6.45 -0.29 -16.21
N ALA A 199 -6.67 0.95 -16.65
CA ALA A 199 -6.51 1.35 -18.05
C ALA A 199 -5.13 1.06 -18.65
N ALA A 200 -4.04 1.31 -17.92
CA ALA A 200 -2.70 1.00 -18.42
C ALA A 200 -2.44 -0.51 -18.45
N LEU A 201 -3.10 -1.29 -17.60
CA LEU A 201 -3.01 -2.74 -17.58
C LEU A 201 -3.76 -3.35 -18.77
N GLU A 202 -4.93 -2.82 -19.12
CA GLU A 202 -5.69 -3.21 -20.31
C GLU A 202 -4.90 -2.98 -21.60
N ASN A 203 -4.32 -1.78 -21.76
CA ASN A 203 -3.55 -1.40 -22.96
C ASN A 203 -2.25 -2.18 -23.11
N ARG A 204 -1.63 -2.59 -22.01
CA ARG A 204 -0.34 -3.27 -22.01
C ARG A 204 -0.46 -4.76 -22.29
N TRP A 205 -1.61 -5.34 -21.97
CA TRP A 205 -1.88 -6.77 -22.06
C TRP A 205 -3.19 -7.10 -22.79
N GLY A 206 -3.96 -6.09 -23.23
CA GLY A 206 -5.10 -6.24 -24.12
C GLY A 206 -4.66 -6.46 -25.56
N GLU A 207 -5.54 -7.05 -26.37
CA GLU A 207 -5.36 -7.44 -27.78
C GLU A 207 -4.46 -6.45 -28.55
N ARG A 208 -3.45 -7.00 -29.28
CA ARG A 208 -2.77 -6.22 -30.31
C ARG A 208 -3.84 -5.55 -31.18
N PRO A 209 -3.66 -4.27 -31.55
CA PRO A 209 -4.59 -3.61 -32.47
C PRO A 209 -4.72 -4.53 -33.70
N ARG A 210 -5.95 -4.95 -34.00
CA ARG A 210 -6.23 -5.63 -35.28
C ARG A 210 -5.92 -4.62 -36.38
N GLU A 211 -4.85 -4.82 -37.10
CA GLU A 211 -4.63 -4.06 -38.32
C GLU A 211 -5.83 -4.31 -39.24
N PRO A 212 -6.45 -3.27 -39.83
CA PRO A 212 -7.53 -3.43 -40.76
C PRO A 212 -6.98 -4.11 -42.02
N GLY A 213 -7.25 -5.42 -42.20
CA GLY A 213 -6.95 -6.16 -43.42
C GLY A 213 -5.93 -7.32 -43.30
N GLY A 214 -5.41 -7.64 -42.13
CA GLY A 214 -4.52 -8.81 -41.95
C GLY A 214 -5.28 -10.13 -41.77
N ASN A 215 -5.07 -11.10 -42.66
CA ASN A 215 -5.51 -12.47 -42.45
C ASN A 215 -4.87 -13.04 -41.17
N ALA A 216 -5.69 -13.63 -40.30
CA ALA A 216 -5.24 -14.34 -39.12
C ALA A 216 -4.30 -15.46 -39.51
N VAL A 217 -2.98 -15.28 -39.36
CA VAL A 217 -2.04 -16.39 -39.31
C VAL A 217 -2.24 -16.98 -37.92
N ALA A 218 -2.85 -18.16 -37.87
CA ALA A 218 -2.89 -19.01 -36.70
C ALA A 218 -1.46 -19.53 -36.44
N ASP A 219 -0.63 -18.69 -35.85
CA ASP A 219 0.56 -19.12 -35.16
C ASP A 219 0.10 -19.83 -33.89
N GLY A 220 0.36 -21.11 -33.80
CA GLY A 220 -0.03 -21.98 -32.69
C GLY A 220 0.74 -21.74 -31.39
N SER A 221 1.26 -20.51 -31.17
CA SER A 221 1.77 -20.08 -29.88
C SER A 221 0.58 -19.88 -28.94
N PRO A 222 0.51 -20.56 -27.78
CA PRO A 222 -0.52 -20.26 -26.80
C PRO A 222 -0.41 -18.79 -26.45
N GLY A 223 -1.43 -18.00 -26.85
CA GLY A 223 -1.52 -16.60 -26.50
C GLY A 223 -1.34 -16.49 -24.99
N VAL A 224 -0.28 -15.80 -24.55
CA VAL A 224 -0.10 -15.50 -23.14
C VAL A 224 -1.29 -14.64 -22.76
N SER A 225 -2.22 -15.24 -22.02
CA SER A 225 -3.36 -14.53 -21.42
C SER A 225 -2.84 -13.28 -20.71
N PRO A 226 -3.57 -12.16 -20.74
CA PRO A 226 -3.18 -10.97 -20.01
C PRO A 226 -2.81 -11.35 -18.58
N HIS A 227 -1.77 -10.74 -18.02
CA HIS A 227 -1.28 -11.11 -16.69
C HIS A 227 -2.44 -11.12 -15.70
N GLN A 228 -2.81 -12.31 -15.29
CA GLN A 228 -3.80 -12.49 -14.25
C GLN A 228 -3.08 -12.55 -12.91
N PHE A 229 -3.59 -11.80 -11.95
CA PHE A 229 -3.02 -11.69 -10.61
C PHE A 229 -3.57 -12.81 -9.72
N ASP A 230 -2.71 -13.32 -8.87
CA ASP A 230 -3.12 -14.17 -7.75
C ASP A 230 -3.70 -13.33 -6.61
N LEU A 231 -3.22 -12.08 -6.47
CA LEU A 231 -3.69 -11.13 -5.48
C LEU A 231 -3.81 -9.72 -6.07
N ILE A 232 -4.96 -9.07 -5.86
CA ILE A 232 -5.11 -7.62 -5.97
C ILE A 232 -5.26 -7.10 -4.55
N ILE A 233 -4.40 -6.17 -4.14
CA ILE A 233 -4.41 -5.58 -2.80
C ILE A 233 -4.45 -4.06 -2.91
N SER A 234 -5.24 -3.39 -2.06
CA SER A 234 -5.34 -1.93 -2.10
C SER A 234 -5.81 -1.35 -0.76
N ASN A 235 -5.27 -0.18 -0.42
CA ASN A 235 -5.89 0.75 0.52
C ASN A 235 -6.40 1.96 -0.29
N PRO A 236 -7.60 1.87 -0.89
CA PRO A 236 -8.12 2.93 -1.75
C PRO A 236 -8.67 4.10 -0.94
N PRO A 237 -8.85 5.29 -1.53
CA PRO A 237 -9.55 6.40 -0.89
C PRO A 237 -10.99 6.02 -0.50
N TYR A 238 -11.36 6.27 0.75
CA TYR A 238 -12.66 5.84 1.31
C TYR A 238 -13.40 6.91 2.12
N ILE A 239 -12.88 8.13 2.17
CA ILE A 239 -13.50 9.21 2.96
C ILE A 239 -14.55 9.90 2.09
N PRO A 240 -15.80 10.05 2.58
CA PRO A 240 -16.80 10.85 1.88
C PRO A 240 -16.29 12.27 1.66
N SER A 241 -16.51 12.82 0.43
CA SER A 241 -15.98 14.13 0.05
C SER A 241 -16.36 15.26 1.02
N ALA A 242 -17.58 15.18 1.61
CA ALA A 242 -18.08 16.16 2.56
C ALA A 242 -17.36 16.10 3.93
N GLU A 243 -16.81 14.94 4.30
CA GLU A 243 -16.13 14.73 5.57
C GLU A 243 -14.67 15.19 5.57
N ILE A 244 -14.06 15.34 4.39
CA ILE A 244 -12.63 15.74 4.27
C ILE A 244 -12.36 17.06 5.00
N ALA A 245 -13.29 18.01 4.94
CA ALA A 245 -13.14 19.30 5.64
C ALA A 245 -13.10 19.19 7.18
N THR A 246 -13.61 18.10 7.73
CA THR A 246 -13.69 17.85 9.18
C THR A 246 -12.50 17.07 9.72
N LEU A 247 -11.64 16.54 8.85
CA LEU A 247 -10.46 15.77 9.23
C LEU A 247 -9.48 16.62 10.06
N GLN A 248 -8.64 15.94 10.83
CA GLN A 248 -7.51 16.57 11.48
C GLN A 248 -6.65 17.32 10.46
N SER A 249 -6.14 18.48 10.83
CA SER A 249 -5.38 19.35 9.93
C SER A 249 -4.17 18.64 9.31
N GLU A 250 -3.54 17.73 10.05
CA GLU A 250 -2.43 16.90 9.58
C GLU A 250 -2.78 16.07 8.34
N VAL A 251 -3.99 15.55 8.29
CA VAL A 251 -4.49 14.75 7.15
C VAL A 251 -5.04 15.66 6.08
N ARG A 252 -5.97 16.56 6.46
CA ARG A 252 -6.69 17.42 5.53
C ARG A 252 -5.77 18.32 4.69
N ASP A 253 -4.74 18.91 5.33
CA ASP A 253 -3.94 19.98 4.72
C ASP A 253 -2.61 19.45 4.13
N PHE A 254 -2.21 18.21 4.47
CA PHE A 254 -0.89 17.67 4.10
C PHE A 254 -0.93 16.37 3.30
N ASP A 255 -1.92 15.50 3.50
CA ASP A 255 -2.07 14.31 2.66
C ASP A 255 -2.73 14.68 1.31
N PRO A 256 -2.39 14.02 0.20
CA PRO A 256 -3.00 14.30 -1.10
C PRO A 256 -4.52 14.04 -1.06
N ARG A 257 -5.31 15.01 -1.51
CA ARG A 257 -6.78 14.85 -1.56
C ARG A 257 -7.20 13.60 -2.33
N ALA A 258 -6.52 13.29 -3.44
CA ALA A 258 -6.80 12.11 -4.25
C ALA A 258 -6.60 10.78 -3.50
N ALA A 259 -5.78 10.77 -2.44
CA ALA A 259 -5.59 9.60 -1.59
C ALA A 259 -6.61 9.48 -0.44
N LEU A 260 -7.48 10.49 -0.28
CA LEU A 260 -8.50 10.56 0.78
C LEU A 260 -9.92 10.43 0.25
N ASP A 261 -10.20 11.11 -0.88
CA ASP A 261 -11.54 11.35 -1.41
C ASP A 261 -12.11 10.11 -2.11
N GLY A 262 -12.99 9.41 -1.43
CA GLY A 262 -13.70 8.22 -1.94
C GLY A 262 -15.01 8.56 -2.67
N GLY A 263 -15.28 9.84 -2.97
CA GLY A 263 -16.53 10.27 -3.61
C GLY A 263 -17.62 10.67 -2.62
N ALA A 264 -18.84 10.79 -3.08
CA ALA A 264 -19.96 11.34 -2.31
C ALA A 264 -20.24 10.56 -1.00
N ASP A 265 -20.15 9.25 -1.05
CA ASP A 265 -20.38 8.32 0.08
C ASP A 265 -19.12 7.53 0.48
N GLY A 266 -17.96 7.85 -0.10
CA GLY A 266 -16.71 7.16 0.19
C GLY A 266 -16.56 5.79 -0.49
N LEU A 267 -17.43 5.42 -1.42
CA LEU A 267 -17.49 4.07 -1.97
C LEU A 267 -17.16 3.97 -3.48
N ASP A 268 -16.77 5.07 -4.12
CA ASP A 268 -16.57 5.10 -5.57
C ASP A 268 -15.47 4.14 -6.05
N PHE A 269 -14.37 4.03 -5.30
CA PHE A 269 -13.28 3.11 -5.64
C PHE A 269 -13.69 1.65 -5.49
N TYR A 270 -14.52 1.33 -4.49
CA TYR A 270 -15.01 -0.05 -4.29
C TYR A 270 -15.95 -0.47 -5.43
N ARG A 271 -16.82 0.44 -5.92
CA ARG A 271 -17.64 0.20 -7.10
C ARG A 271 -16.78 -0.06 -8.34
N LYS A 272 -15.78 0.78 -8.60
CA LYS A 272 -14.85 0.62 -9.72
C LYS A 272 -14.09 -0.69 -9.63
N LEU A 273 -13.56 -1.05 -8.46
CA LEU A 273 -12.83 -2.30 -8.24
C LEU A 273 -13.74 -3.52 -8.42
N ALA A 274 -14.94 -3.51 -7.84
CA ALA A 274 -15.89 -4.61 -7.97
C ALA A 274 -16.28 -4.87 -9.44
N MET A 275 -16.47 -3.82 -10.23
CA MET A 275 -16.81 -3.93 -11.65
C MET A 275 -15.65 -4.37 -12.53
N ALA A 276 -14.43 -3.85 -12.29
CA ALA A 276 -13.33 -3.94 -13.23
C ALA A 276 -12.26 -4.99 -12.87
N ALA A 277 -12.12 -5.43 -11.60
CA ALA A 277 -10.98 -6.24 -11.16
C ALA A 277 -11.02 -7.72 -11.60
N LYS A 278 -12.21 -8.30 -11.83
CA LYS A 278 -12.36 -9.74 -12.11
C LYS A 278 -11.54 -10.25 -13.29
N PRO A 279 -11.53 -9.59 -14.46
CA PRO A 279 -10.76 -10.07 -15.61
C PRO A 279 -9.25 -10.16 -15.34
N PHE A 280 -8.77 -9.45 -14.34
CA PHE A 280 -7.36 -9.41 -13.96
C PHE A 280 -6.98 -10.47 -12.91
N LEU A 281 -7.95 -11.22 -12.36
CA LEU A 281 -7.66 -12.28 -11.40
C LEU A 281 -7.57 -13.65 -12.06
N LYS A 282 -6.57 -14.43 -11.63
CA LYS A 282 -6.51 -15.88 -11.93
C LYS A 282 -7.67 -16.62 -11.25
N PRO A 283 -8.05 -17.82 -11.75
CA PRO A 283 -8.92 -18.71 -11.01
C PRO A 283 -8.35 -18.98 -9.61
N GLY A 284 -9.15 -18.71 -8.56
CA GLY A 284 -8.72 -18.79 -7.16
C GLY A 284 -7.98 -17.57 -6.63
N GLY A 285 -7.68 -16.58 -7.46
CA GLY A 285 -7.10 -15.31 -7.06
C GLY A 285 -8.05 -14.50 -6.17
N LYS A 286 -7.48 -13.60 -5.36
CA LYS A 286 -8.22 -12.82 -4.37
C LYS A 286 -8.03 -11.32 -4.54
N ILE A 287 -9.04 -10.57 -4.12
CA ILE A 287 -8.93 -9.15 -3.86
C ILE A 287 -8.98 -8.90 -2.36
N MET A 288 -8.08 -8.08 -1.84
CA MET A 288 -8.00 -7.68 -0.44
C MET A 288 -7.98 -6.15 -0.35
N LEU A 289 -8.94 -5.57 0.37
CA LEU A 289 -9.15 -4.13 0.42
C LEU A 289 -9.26 -3.65 1.85
N GLU A 290 -8.57 -2.54 2.16
CA GLU A 290 -8.83 -1.76 3.36
C GLU A 290 -10.03 -0.84 3.13
N PHE A 291 -10.78 -0.50 4.20
CA PHE A 291 -11.91 0.41 4.15
C PHE A 291 -12.13 1.19 5.46
N GLY A 292 -12.94 2.23 5.40
CA GLY A 292 -13.30 3.06 6.53
C GLY A 292 -14.26 2.39 7.51
N ALA A 293 -14.24 2.80 8.78
CA ALA A 293 -15.14 2.26 9.80
C ALA A 293 -16.61 2.41 9.37
N GLY A 294 -17.41 1.33 9.54
CA GLY A 294 -18.83 1.29 9.23
C GLY A 294 -19.18 1.08 7.75
N GLN A 295 -18.19 0.89 6.84
CA GLN A 295 -18.43 0.68 5.42
C GLN A 295 -18.56 -0.80 5.02
N ALA A 296 -18.28 -1.75 5.92
CA ALA A 296 -18.19 -3.17 5.60
C ALA A 296 -19.44 -3.72 4.91
N GLU A 297 -20.64 -3.45 5.44
CA GLU A 297 -21.91 -3.94 4.89
C GLU A 297 -22.17 -3.38 3.49
N ALA A 298 -21.92 -2.08 3.29
CA ALA A 298 -22.14 -1.42 2.00
C ALA A 298 -21.17 -1.95 0.93
N ILE A 299 -19.90 -2.13 1.27
CA ILE A 299 -18.88 -2.69 0.37
C ILE A 299 -19.21 -4.16 0.07
N GLY A 300 -19.60 -4.95 1.07
CA GLY A 300 -20.03 -6.33 0.87
C GLY A 300 -21.16 -6.42 -0.16
N LYS A 301 -22.20 -5.61 -0.04
CA LYS A 301 -23.32 -5.55 -1.00
C LYS A 301 -22.88 -5.14 -2.42
N ILE A 302 -21.91 -4.20 -2.54
CA ILE A 302 -21.36 -3.80 -3.85
C ILE A 302 -20.67 -4.99 -4.51
N PHE A 303 -19.84 -5.72 -3.76
CA PHE A 303 -19.12 -6.88 -4.29
C PHE A 303 -20.07 -8.03 -4.62
N GLU A 304 -21.05 -8.33 -3.77
CA GLU A 304 -22.08 -9.36 -4.01
C GLU A 304 -22.93 -9.07 -5.25
N ALA A 305 -23.35 -7.80 -5.46
CA ALA A 305 -24.08 -7.37 -6.64
C ALA A 305 -23.30 -7.64 -7.93
N GLU A 306 -21.99 -7.47 -7.89
CA GLU A 306 -21.06 -7.79 -8.98
C GLU A 306 -20.65 -9.28 -8.97
N LYS A 307 -21.37 -10.16 -8.27
CA LYS A 307 -21.14 -11.63 -8.24
C LYS A 307 -19.73 -12.00 -7.73
N TRP A 308 -19.19 -11.28 -6.77
CA TRP A 308 -18.04 -11.71 -6.01
C TRP A 308 -18.49 -12.60 -4.86
N ILE A 309 -17.59 -13.50 -4.41
CA ILE A 309 -17.76 -14.24 -3.18
C ILE A 309 -16.95 -13.52 -2.11
N VAL A 310 -17.62 -12.84 -1.19
CA VAL A 310 -16.99 -12.25 -0.01
C VAL A 310 -16.63 -13.39 0.95
N GLU A 311 -15.35 -13.68 1.10
CA GLU A 311 -14.87 -14.78 1.95
C GLU A 311 -14.76 -14.40 3.41
N ALA A 312 -14.35 -13.14 3.66
CA ALA A 312 -14.19 -12.62 5.02
C ALA A 312 -14.22 -11.10 5.05
N VAL A 313 -14.72 -10.59 6.16
CA VAL A 313 -14.43 -9.25 6.68
C VAL A 313 -13.55 -9.43 7.91
N LYS A 314 -12.42 -8.72 7.97
CA LYS A 314 -11.44 -8.81 9.06
C LYS A 314 -11.37 -7.51 9.84
N GLU A 315 -11.06 -7.63 11.11
CA GLU A 315 -10.91 -6.51 12.05
C GLU A 315 -9.45 -6.08 12.17
N ASP A 316 -9.25 -4.81 12.55
CA ASP A 316 -7.97 -4.29 13.00
C ASP A 316 -7.68 -4.65 14.47
N TYR A 317 -6.51 -4.23 14.98
CA TYR A 317 -6.13 -4.44 16.38
C TYR A 317 -7.09 -3.79 17.41
N SER A 318 -7.94 -2.85 16.96
CA SER A 318 -8.96 -2.19 17.77
C SER A 318 -10.33 -2.87 17.66
N GLN A 319 -10.40 -4.06 17.05
CA GLN A 319 -11.64 -4.82 16.82
C GLN A 319 -12.66 -4.06 15.95
N ARG A 320 -12.18 -3.27 14.98
CA ARG A 320 -12.99 -2.58 13.98
C ARG A 320 -12.83 -3.28 12.66
N GLU A 321 -13.94 -3.56 11.99
CA GLU A 321 -13.92 -4.07 10.62
C GLU A 321 -13.16 -3.12 9.71
N ARG A 322 -12.14 -3.63 8.99
CA ARG A 322 -11.20 -2.85 8.18
C ARG A 322 -10.84 -3.48 6.86
N PHE A 323 -10.98 -4.79 6.71
CA PHE A 323 -10.47 -5.48 5.54
C PHE A 323 -11.51 -6.39 4.94
N LEU A 324 -11.76 -6.24 3.63
CA LEU A 324 -12.58 -7.15 2.85
C LEU A 324 -11.67 -8.10 2.07
N ILE A 325 -11.99 -9.39 2.12
CA ILE A 325 -11.36 -10.43 1.30
C ILE A 325 -12.44 -11.06 0.43
N ALA A 326 -12.28 -10.96 -0.89
CA ALA A 326 -13.22 -11.56 -1.83
C ALA A 326 -12.48 -12.29 -2.98
N LYS A 327 -13.20 -13.22 -3.62
CA LYS A 327 -12.72 -13.90 -4.82
C LYS A 327 -13.77 -13.86 -5.93
N SER A 328 -13.32 -14.02 -7.16
CA SER A 328 -14.22 -14.19 -8.29
C SER A 328 -15.04 -15.48 -8.13
N SER A 329 -16.36 -15.42 -8.37
CA SER A 329 -17.13 -16.63 -8.54
C SER A 329 -16.58 -17.37 -9.78
N SER A 330 -16.00 -18.54 -9.62
CA SER A 330 -15.62 -19.37 -10.77
C SER A 330 -16.89 -19.64 -11.58
N SER A 331 -16.96 -19.15 -12.82
CA SER A 331 -17.87 -19.72 -13.79
C SER A 331 -17.36 -21.15 -14.04
N SER A 332 -17.96 -22.15 -13.38
CA SER A 332 -17.90 -23.52 -13.89
C SER A 332 -18.59 -23.47 -15.26
N SER A 333 -17.80 -23.38 -16.32
CA SER A 333 -18.27 -23.69 -17.66
C SER A 333 -18.67 -25.17 -17.62
N SER A 334 -19.99 -25.39 -17.55
CA SER A 334 -20.63 -26.67 -17.79
C SER A 334 -20.47 -27.05 -19.26
#